data_817acfd6c6d5e10bdba6fdd9e5d11e1a
#
_entry.id   817acfd6c6d5e10bdba6fdd9e5d11e1a
#
_cell.length_a   1.000
_cell.length_b   1.000
_cell.length_c   1.000
_cell.angle_alpha   90.00
_cell.angle_beta   90.00
_cell.angle_gamma   90.00
#
_symmetry.space_group_name_H-M   'P 1'
#
loop_
_entity.id
_entity.type
_entity.pdbx_description
1 polymer ?
#
loop_
_entity_poly.entity_id
_entity_poly.type
_entity_poly.pdbx_seq_one_letter_code
_entity_poly.pdbx_strand_id
1 'polypeptide(L)'
;SFGRGAGIRVFKDKRDGFVSTNDLTRKGLISSIAQAIEMLDINSTIIRNFEGLENIRNYSVDKKNWLYSIPTINEIGEKLLSSTEFLKKEERVNVRKGSYSRNWQKVIIASSDGTFAKDIRLHQTVGLNVIALDKQYRSSGSRRFGSSDSPNDFKNWNHEEAANEVLESSMSMLYADYVDACQKPVVLANKF
;
A
#
# COMPACT_ATOMS: atom_id res chain seq x y z
N SER A 1 -12.68 6.57 -0.67
CA SER A 1 -12.33 7.96 -0.35
C SER A 1 -11.38 8.51 -1.41
N PHE A 2 -11.50 9.80 -1.71
CA PHE A 2 -10.65 10.52 -2.62
C PHE A 2 -10.01 11.69 -1.87
N GLY A 3 -8.69 11.85 -1.96
CA GLY A 3 -7.96 12.94 -1.36
C GLY A 3 -6.94 13.55 -2.32
N ARG A 4 -6.71 14.85 -2.22
CA ARG A 4 -5.67 15.58 -2.95
C ARG A 4 -4.87 16.42 -1.97
N GLY A 5 -3.58 16.55 -2.21
CA GLY A 5 -2.72 17.41 -1.41
C GLY A 5 -1.35 17.55 -2.04
N ALA A 6 -0.59 18.51 -1.56
CA ALA A 6 0.81 18.71 -1.91
C ALA A 6 1.66 18.76 -0.64
N GLY A 7 2.82 18.10 -0.68
CA GLY A 7 3.89 18.27 0.30
C GLY A 7 4.99 19.11 -0.33
N ILE A 8 5.40 20.13 0.35
CA ILE A 8 6.43 21.07 -0.08
C ILE A 8 7.57 21.00 0.91
N ARG A 9 8.78 20.72 0.42
CA ARG A 9 9.98 20.65 1.23
C ARG A 9 11.05 21.57 0.65
N VAL A 10 11.61 22.41 1.50
CA VAL A 10 12.67 23.34 1.17
C VAL A 10 13.90 22.96 1.98
N PHE A 11 15.06 22.90 1.34
CA PHE A 11 16.33 22.57 1.98
C PHE A 11 17.26 23.78 1.98
N LYS A 12 17.95 23.97 3.10
CA LYS A 12 19.07 24.91 3.22
C LYS A 12 20.14 24.27 4.09
N ASP A 13 21.30 24.04 3.51
CA ASP A 13 22.41 23.34 4.18
C ASP A 13 21.97 21.96 4.71
N LYS A 14 22.01 21.77 6.04
CA LYS A 14 21.59 20.54 6.72
C LYS A 14 20.19 20.62 7.36
N ARG A 15 19.43 21.68 7.08
CA ARG A 15 18.08 21.91 7.61
C ARG A 15 17.05 21.78 6.51
N ASP A 16 15.85 21.36 6.84
CA ASP A 16 14.71 21.38 5.94
C ASP A 16 13.46 21.96 6.61
N GLY A 17 12.64 22.64 5.82
CA GLY A 17 11.30 23.09 6.15
C GLY A 17 10.28 22.31 5.34
N PHE A 18 9.24 21.78 5.98
CA PHE A 18 8.20 20.99 5.32
C PHE A 18 6.79 21.49 5.65
N VAL A 19 6.00 21.72 4.61
CA VAL A 19 4.59 22.11 4.71
C VAL A 19 3.75 21.19 3.84
N SER A 20 2.60 20.77 4.33
CA SER A 20 1.57 20.10 3.55
C SER A 20 0.34 20.96 3.38
N THR A 21 -0.31 20.89 2.21
CA THR A 21 -1.52 21.64 1.91
C THR A 21 -2.48 20.84 1.05
N ASN A 22 -3.78 21.06 1.25
CA ASN A 22 -4.86 20.60 0.39
C ASN A 22 -5.31 21.68 -0.62
N ASP A 23 -4.83 22.92 -0.44
CA ASP A 23 -5.07 24.00 -1.41
C ASP A 23 -4.06 23.92 -2.54
N LEU A 24 -4.47 23.28 -3.63
CA LEU A 24 -3.67 23.11 -4.84
C LEU A 24 -3.81 24.28 -5.84
N THR A 25 -4.41 25.39 -5.43
CA THR A 25 -4.40 26.63 -6.23
C THR A 25 -2.99 27.20 -6.27
N ARG A 26 -2.70 27.99 -7.31
CA ARG A 26 -1.41 28.70 -7.41
C ARG A 26 -1.11 29.54 -6.16
N LYS A 27 -2.13 30.21 -5.61
CA LYS A 27 -2.00 31.02 -4.40
C LYS A 27 -1.68 30.16 -3.17
N GLY A 28 -2.40 29.04 -2.98
CA GLY A 28 -2.17 28.12 -1.88
C GLY A 28 -0.78 27.49 -1.91
N LEU A 29 -0.33 27.06 -3.09
CA LEU A 29 1.01 26.50 -3.25
C LEU A 29 2.11 27.53 -2.97
N ILE A 30 1.99 28.76 -3.49
CA ILE A 30 2.96 29.85 -3.24
C ILE A 30 2.99 30.18 -1.74
N SER A 31 1.84 30.27 -1.08
CA SER A 31 1.77 30.51 0.36
C SER A 31 2.46 29.41 1.16
N SER A 32 2.26 28.14 0.77
CA SER A 32 2.90 26.99 1.43
C SER A 32 4.41 26.94 1.20
N ILE A 33 4.88 27.38 0.02
CA ILE A 33 6.32 27.54 -0.24
C ILE A 33 6.90 28.63 0.68
N ALA A 34 6.25 29.77 0.80
CA ALA A 34 6.69 30.85 1.66
C ALA A 34 6.78 30.39 3.13
N GLN A 35 5.80 29.66 3.63
CA GLN A 35 5.83 29.07 4.97
C GLN A 35 6.99 28.11 5.17
N ALA A 36 7.27 27.23 4.19
CA ALA A 36 8.39 26.31 4.27
C ALA A 36 9.75 27.04 4.28
N ILE A 37 9.87 28.14 3.57
CA ILE A 37 11.05 29.03 3.56
C ILE A 37 11.21 29.73 4.91
N GLU A 38 10.12 30.25 5.47
CA GLU A 38 10.12 30.93 6.78
C GLU A 38 10.62 30.02 7.91
N MET A 39 10.31 28.73 7.88
CA MET A 39 10.80 27.74 8.84
C MET A 39 12.34 27.63 8.86
N LEU A 40 13.01 28.05 7.82
CA LEU A 40 14.47 27.97 7.67
C LEU A 40 15.19 29.30 7.94
N ASP A 41 14.45 30.36 8.31
CA ASP A 41 15.02 31.70 8.52
C ASP A 41 15.77 32.23 7.26
N ILE A 42 15.18 31.98 6.10
CA ILE A 42 15.75 32.40 4.82
C ILE A 42 15.16 33.74 4.39
N ASN A 43 15.97 34.79 4.43
CA ASN A 43 15.57 36.14 4.00
C ASN A 43 15.56 36.35 2.47
N SER A 44 15.38 35.31 1.67
CA SER A 44 15.39 35.44 0.22
C SER A 44 14.27 34.70 -0.46
N THR A 45 13.44 35.40 -1.18
CA THR A 45 12.40 34.89 -2.09
C THR A 45 12.99 34.77 -3.49
N ILE A 46 13.77 33.75 -3.76
CA ILE A 46 14.15 33.42 -5.12
C ILE A 46 13.13 32.41 -5.66
N ILE A 47 12.08 32.92 -6.28
CA ILE A 47 11.18 32.10 -7.12
C ILE A 47 11.89 31.97 -8.45
N ARG A 48 12.52 30.82 -8.70
CA ARG A 48 13.02 30.50 -10.05
C ARG A 48 11.81 30.13 -10.92
N ASN A 49 11.70 30.77 -12.08
CA ASN A 49 10.78 30.29 -13.10
C ASN A 49 11.28 28.93 -13.60
N PHE A 50 10.44 27.95 -13.53
CA PHE A 50 10.69 26.61 -14.10
C PHE A 50 10.40 26.64 -15.62
N GLU A 51 11.11 27.47 -16.37
CA GLU A 51 11.08 27.41 -17.83
C GLU A 51 11.99 26.27 -18.28
N GLY A 52 11.43 25.33 -19.05
CA GLY A 52 12.20 24.25 -19.66
C GLY A 52 12.40 23.02 -18.77
N LEU A 53 11.32 22.48 -18.18
CA LEU A 53 11.36 21.15 -17.57
C LEU A 53 11.49 20.08 -18.67
N GLU A 54 12.67 19.98 -19.29
CA GLU A 54 12.92 19.04 -20.40
C GLU A 54 13.12 17.59 -19.91
N ASN A 55 13.35 17.37 -18.63
CA ASN A 55 13.58 16.04 -18.06
C ASN A 55 12.32 15.46 -17.41
N ILE A 56 11.25 15.32 -18.21
CA ILE A 56 10.08 14.57 -17.76
C ILE A 56 10.43 13.09 -17.73
N ARG A 57 10.84 12.58 -16.58
CA ARG A 57 10.96 11.14 -16.37
C ARG A 57 9.57 10.56 -16.14
N ASN A 58 8.97 9.99 -17.17
CA ASN A 58 7.79 9.17 -17.04
C ASN A 58 8.22 7.78 -16.56
N TYR A 59 8.09 7.52 -15.28
CA TYR A 59 8.29 6.17 -14.72
C TYR A 59 7.07 5.26 -14.94
N SER A 60 5.99 5.80 -15.48
CA SER A 60 4.83 5.01 -15.80
C SER A 60 5.08 4.18 -17.06
N VAL A 61 5.19 2.88 -16.92
CA VAL A 61 4.75 1.93 -17.96
C VAL A 61 3.39 2.42 -18.46
N ASP A 62 3.04 2.20 -19.73
CA ASP A 62 1.75 2.63 -20.29
C ASP A 62 0.58 2.06 -19.49
N LYS A 63 0.20 2.77 -18.43
CA LYS A 63 -0.85 2.41 -17.48
C LYS A 63 -2.23 2.91 -17.93
N LYS A 64 -2.34 3.44 -19.16
CA LYS A 64 -3.61 3.97 -19.70
C LYS A 64 -4.72 2.91 -19.70
N ASN A 65 -4.34 1.68 -19.99
CA ASN A 65 -5.29 0.56 -20.09
C ASN A 65 -5.63 -0.06 -18.72
N TRP A 66 -4.95 0.30 -17.64
CA TRP A 66 -5.20 -0.28 -16.32
C TRP A 66 -6.59 0.01 -15.78
N LEU A 67 -7.17 1.17 -16.09
CA LEU A 67 -8.53 1.53 -15.67
C LEU A 67 -9.59 0.59 -16.22
N TYR A 68 -9.35 0.03 -17.41
CA TYR A 68 -10.27 -0.91 -18.07
C TYR A 68 -10.09 -2.37 -17.60
N SER A 69 -8.99 -2.66 -16.95
CA SER A 69 -8.63 -4.00 -16.46
C SER A 69 -8.92 -4.19 -14.98
N ILE A 70 -9.45 -3.17 -14.32
CA ILE A 70 -9.73 -3.21 -12.89
C ILE A 70 -10.89 -4.19 -12.63
N PRO A 71 -10.73 -5.16 -11.72
CA PRO A 71 -11.82 -6.05 -11.35
C PRO A 71 -13.00 -5.28 -10.79
N THR A 72 -14.19 -5.69 -11.17
CA THR A 72 -15.45 -5.15 -10.65
C THR A 72 -15.66 -5.59 -9.20
N ILE A 73 -16.54 -4.91 -8.48
CA ILE A 73 -16.90 -5.28 -7.10
C ILE A 73 -17.46 -6.72 -7.06
N ASN A 74 -18.23 -7.13 -8.09
CA ASN A 74 -18.79 -8.48 -8.15
C ASN A 74 -17.69 -9.53 -8.33
N GLU A 75 -16.76 -9.33 -9.28
CA GLU A 75 -15.61 -10.24 -9.48
C GLU A 75 -14.76 -10.38 -8.20
N ILE A 76 -14.56 -9.26 -7.49
CA ILE A 76 -13.85 -9.27 -6.20
C ILE A 76 -14.64 -10.05 -5.16
N GLY A 77 -15.94 -9.79 -5.05
CA GLY A 77 -16.83 -10.45 -4.10
C GLY A 77 -16.90 -11.96 -4.33
N GLU A 78 -17.11 -12.39 -5.56
CA GLU A 78 -17.18 -13.81 -5.93
C GLU A 78 -15.88 -14.55 -5.57
N LYS A 79 -14.72 -13.97 -5.89
CA LYS A 79 -13.43 -14.59 -5.61
C LYS A 79 -13.13 -14.66 -4.12
N LEU A 80 -13.47 -13.63 -3.34
CA LEU A 80 -13.33 -13.65 -1.89
C LEU A 80 -14.31 -14.65 -1.24
N LEU A 81 -15.55 -14.72 -1.74
CA LEU A 81 -16.52 -15.70 -1.28
C LEU A 81 -16.04 -17.13 -1.53
N SER A 82 -15.56 -17.45 -2.73
CA SER A 82 -15.00 -18.76 -3.05
C SER A 82 -13.87 -19.14 -2.11
N SER A 83 -12.95 -18.19 -1.82
CA SER A 83 -11.86 -18.41 -0.87
C SER A 83 -12.38 -18.71 0.55
N THR A 84 -13.36 -17.96 1.01
CA THR A 84 -13.92 -18.13 2.37
C THR A 84 -14.81 -19.37 2.47
N GLU A 85 -15.49 -19.78 1.38
CA GLU A 85 -16.22 -21.04 1.33
C GLU A 85 -15.28 -22.24 1.38
N PHE A 86 -14.12 -22.16 0.70
CA PHE A 86 -13.09 -23.18 0.80
C PHE A 86 -12.64 -23.41 2.25
N LEU A 87 -12.52 -22.35 3.04
CA LEU A 87 -12.15 -22.40 4.45
C LEU A 87 -13.20 -23.08 5.33
N LYS A 88 -14.44 -23.27 4.87
CA LYS A 88 -15.50 -24.04 5.59
C LYS A 88 -15.22 -25.53 5.69
N LYS A 89 -14.35 -26.07 4.85
CA LYS A 89 -14.03 -27.50 4.86
C LYS A 89 -13.42 -27.96 6.17
N GLU A 90 -12.89 -27.06 6.96
CA GLU A 90 -12.34 -27.31 8.29
C GLU A 90 -13.35 -26.89 9.36
N GLU A 91 -13.94 -27.86 10.06
CA GLU A 91 -15.00 -27.64 11.06
C GLU A 91 -14.55 -26.78 12.25
N ARG A 92 -13.26 -26.81 12.59
CA ARG A 92 -12.69 -25.99 13.66
C ARG A 92 -12.57 -24.51 13.31
N VAL A 93 -12.76 -24.14 12.03
CA VAL A 93 -12.75 -22.74 11.61
C VAL A 93 -14.07 -22.06 11.97
N ASN A 94 -14.03 -21.27 13.03
CA ASN A 94 -15.18 -20.53 13.53
C ASN A 94 -15.41 -19.19 12.82
N VAL A 95 -14.32 -18.45 12.52
CA VAL A 95 -14.39 -17.18 11.81
C VAL A 95 -13.55 -17.23 10.54
N ARG A 96 -14.12 -16.73 9.46
CA ARG A 96 -13.48 -16.58 8.16
C ARG A 96 -13.66 -15.16 7.65
N LYS A 97 -12.61 -14.55 7.19
CA LYS A 97 -12.65 -13.18 6.65
C LYS A 97 -11.80 -13.06 5.41
N GLY A 98 -12.40 -12.69 4.31
CA GLY A 98 -11.72 -12.19 3.12
C GLY A 98 -11.78 -10.67 3.07
N SER A 99 -10.73 -10.03 2.62
CA SER A 99 -10.68 -8.59 2.42
C SER A 99 -9.92 -8.25 1.15
N TYR A 100 -10.36 -7.21 0.48
CA TYR A 100 -9.65 -6.61 -0.65
C TYR A 100 -9.55 -5.11 -0.44
N SER A 101 -8.37 -4.57 -0.65
CA SER A 101 -8.16 -3.13 -0.69
C SER A 101 -7.41 -2.73 -1.95
N ARG A 102 -7.73 -1.57 -2.46
CA ARG A 102 -7.07 -0.97 -3.61
C ARG A 102 -6.84 0.50 -3.35
N ASN A 103 -5.59 0.91 -3.53
CA ASN A 103 -5.20 2.30 -3.52
C ASN A 103 -4.65 2.68 -4.91
N TRP A 104 -5.20 3.73 -5.47
CA TRP A 104 -4.77 4.32 -6.72
C TRP A 104 -4.25 5.72 -6.44
N GLN A 105 -2.98 5.96 -6.76
CA GLN A 105 -2.33 7.23 -6.50
C GLN A 105 -1.71 7.79 -7.78
N LYS A 106 -2.04 9.03 -8.10
CA LYS A 106 -1.33 9.84 -9.10
C LYS A 106 -0.37 10.77 -8.37
N VAL A 107 0.91 10.63 -8.67
CA VAL A 107 1.99 11.41 -8.03
C VAL A 107 2.61 12.34 -9.07
N ILE A 108 2.88 13.57 -8.67
CA ILE A 108 3.67 14.54 -9.43
C ILE A 108 4.76 15.04 -8.48
N ILE A 109 6.00 14.97 -8.92
CA ILE A 109 7.17 15.45 -8.20
C ILE A 109 7.84 16.53 -9.06
N ALA A 110 8.09 17.68 -8.49
CA ALA A 110 8.86 18.75 -9.11
C ALA A 110 9.92 19.24 -8.12
N SER A 111 11.14 19.47 -8.61
CA SER A 111 12.26 19.93 -7.80
C SER A 111 13.02 21.04 -8.51
N SER A 112 13.67 21.92 -7.74
CA SER A 112 14.43 23.06 -8.25
C SER A 112 15.69 22.67 -9.04
N ASP A 113 16.10 21.39 -8.99
CA ASP A 113 17.19 20.84 -9.81
C ASP A 113 16.75 20.54 -11.27
N GLY A 114 15.48 20.83 -11.62
CA GLY A 114 14.90 20.54 -12.93
C GLY A 114 14.20 19.19 -13.00
N THR A 115 14.14 18.43 -11.91
CA THR A 115 13.41 17.15 -11.88
C THR A 115 11.92 17.41 -11.97
N PHE A 116 11.25 16.78 -12.95
CA PHE A 116 9.81 16.72 -13.05
C PHE A 116 9.39 15.29 -13.40
N ALA A 117 8.72 14.63 -12.48
CA ALA A 117 8.28 13.25 -12.64
C ALA A 117 6.79 13.11 -12.41
N LYS A 118 6.16 12.27 -13.22
CA LYS A 118 4.77 11.85 -13.04
C LYS A 118 4.72 10.34 -12.94
N ASP A 119 3.92 9.84 -12.00
CA ASP A 119 3.71 8.41 -11.83
C ASP A 119 2.26 8.11 -11.47
N ILE A 120 1.79 6.93 -11.88
CA ILE A 120 0.53 6.36 -11.45
C ILE A 120 0.87 5.06 -10.73
N ARG A 121 0.48 4.98 -9.46
CA ARG A 121 0.75 3.84 -8.60
C ARG A 121 -0.56 3.15 -8.25
N LEU A 122 -0.59 1.86 -8.49
CA LEU A 122 -1.67 0.99 -8.04
C LEU A 122 -1.10 0.08 -6.97
N HIS A 123 -1.73 0.06 -5.81
CA HIS A 123 -1.48 -0.93 -4.77
C HIS A 123 -2.78 -1.68 -4.50
N GLN A 124 -2.76 -2.97 -4.70
CA GLN A 124 -3.87 -3.84 -4.37
C GLN A 124 -3.40 -4.91 -3.40
N THR A 125 -4.25 -5.21 -2.43
CA THR A 125 -3.96 -6.17 -1.37
C THR A 125 -5.17 -7.03 -1.12
N VAL A 126 -4.94 -8.33 -1.04
CA VAL A 126 -5.91 -9.31 -0.59
C VAL A 126 -5.45 -9.84 0.77
N GLY A 127 -6.38 -9.99 1.68
CA GLY A 127 -6.14 -10.62 2.97
C GLY A 127 -7.14 -11.72 3.23
N LEU A 128 -6.66 -12.88 3.66
CA LEU A 128 -7.46 -13.96 4.21
C LEU A 128 -7.10 -14.15 5.68
N ASN A 129 -8.10 -14.32 6.53
CA ASN A 129 -7.92 -14.56 7.95
C ASN A 129 -8.89 -15.62 8.41
N VAL A 130 -8.43 -16.48 9.30
CA VAL A 130 -9.26 -17.45 10.00
C VAL A 130 -9.01 -17.40 11.51
N ILE A 131 -10.03 -17.76 12.27
CA ILE A 131 -9.89 -18.11 13.68
C ILE A 131 -10.41 -19.52 13.82
N ALA A 132 -9.54 -20.40 14.30
CA ALA A 132 -9.89 -21.76 14.63
C ALA A 132 -10.09 -21.93 16.14
N LEU A 133 -11.07 -22.75 16.51
CA LEU A 133 -11.41 -23.09 17.88
C LEU A 133 -11.57 -24.60 17.99
N ASP A 134 -10.95 -25.19 19.00
CA ASP A 134 -11.23 -26.55 19.42
C ASP A 134 -11.19 -26.61 20.95
N LYS A 135 -12.34 -26.84 21.57
CA LYS A 135 -12.52 -26.79 23.04
C LYS A 135 -12.00 -25.47 23.60
N GLN A 136 -10.92 -25.51 24.41
CA GLN A 136 -10.26 -24.33 24.98
C GLN A 136 -9.16 -23.76 24.08
N TYR A 137 -8.78 -24.47 23.05
CA TYR A 137 -7.69 -24.05 22.17
C TYR A 137 -8.20 -23.07 21.11
N ARG A 138 -7.42 -22.02 20.87
CA ARG A 138 -7.71 -21.00 19.89
C ARG A 138 -6.44 -20.63 19.14
N SER A 139 -6.55 -20.55 17.84
CA SER A 139 -5.49 -20.04 16.98
C SER A 139 -6.04 -19.08 15.92
N SER A 140 -5.14 -18.40 15.24
CA SER A 140 -5.47 -17.60 14.06
C SER A 140 -4.45 -17.82 12.98
N GLY A 141 -4.91 -17.95 11.74
CA GLY A 141 -4.09 -17.93 10.55
C GLY A 141 -4.41 -16.70 9.72
N SER A 142 -3.39 -16.14 9.09
CA SER A 142 -3.59 -15.02 8.17
C SER A 142 -2.61 -15.08 7.02
N ARG A 143 -3.11 -14.71 5.84
CA ARG A 143 -2.26 -14.49 4.66
C ARG A 143 -2.63 -13.17 4.02
N ARG A 144 -1.62 -12.40 3.72
CA ARG A 144 -1.77 -11.16 2.95
C ARG A 144 -0.82 -11.19 1.77
N PHE A 145 -1.32 -10.83 0.62
CA PHE A 145 -0.54 -10.67 -0.58
C PHE A 145 -1.08 -9.51 -1.39
N GLY A 146 -0.25 -8.95 -2.23
CA GLY A 146 -0.61 -7.79 -3.02
C GLY A 146 0.26 -7.66 -4.24
N SER A 147 -0.13 -6.73 -5.11
CA SER A 147 0.61 -6.37 -6.31
C SER A 147 0.50 -4.87 -6.57
N SER A 148 1.52 -4.36 -7.26
CA SER A 148 1.54 -3.01 -7.82
C SER A 148 1.76 -3.03 -9.34
N ASP A 149 1.88 -4.21 -9.93
CA ASP A 149 2.31 -4.38 -11.31
C ASP A 149 1.15 -4.32 -12.30
N SER A 150 0.04 -4.98 -11.99
CA SER A 150 -1.13 -5.02 -12.87
C SER A 150 -2.44 -5.16 -12.10
N PRO A 151 -3.53 -4.50 -12.56
CA PRO A 151 -4.87 -4.76 -12.05
C PRO A 151 -5.34 -6.21 -12.24
N ASN A 152 -4.79 -6.91 -13.24
CA ASN A 152 -5.14 -8.30 -13.53
C ASN A 152 -4.55 -9.31 -12.54
N ASP A 153 -3.57 -8.92 -11.74
CA ASP A 153 -2.94 -9.83 -10.78
C ASP A 153 -3.95 -10.40 -9.79
N PHE A 154 -4.99 -9.60 -9.47
CA PHE A 154 -6.09 -10.09 -8.67
C PHE A 154 -6.87 -11.23 -9.34
N LYS A 155 -7.08 -11.17 -10.66
CA LYS A 155 -7.80 -12.21 -11.41
C LYS A 155 -7.02 -13.54 -11.47
N ASN A 156 -5.70 -13.44 -11.56
CA ASN A 156 -4.79 -14.57 -11.70
C ASN A 156 -4.38 -15.18 -10.36
N TRP A 157 -4.77 -14.59 -9.25
CA TRP A 157 -4.44 -15.08 -7.94
C TRP A 157 -5.04 -16.46 -7.65
N ASN A 158 -4.20 -17.38 -7.15
CA ASN A 158 -4.64 -18.70 -6.70
C ASN A 158 -5.23 -18.62 -5.29
N HIS A 159 -6.55 -18.49 -5.23
CA HIS A 159 -7.28 -18.32 -3.98
C HIS A 159 -7.36 -19.59 -3.14
N GLU A 160 -7.32 -20.78 -3.74
CA GLU A 160 -7.33 -22.07 -3.04
C GLU A 160 -6.00 -22.32 -2.32
N GLU A 161 -4.88 -22.08 -2.99
CA GLU A 161 -3.56 -22.18 -2.39
C GLU A 161 -3.40 -21.25 -1.19
N ALA A 162 -3.82 -19.98 -1.35
CA ALA A 162 -3.77 -19.03 -0.24
C ALA A 162 -4.69 -19.42 0.93
N ALA A 163 -5.85 -20.01 0.65
CA ALA A 163 -6.74 -20.52 1.68
C ALA A 163 -6.13 -21.72 2.41
N ASN A 164 -5.48 -22.64 1.69
CA ASN A 164 -4.75 -23.75 2.29
C ASN A 164 -3.60 -23.26 3.19
N GLU A 165 -2.77 -22.33 2.74
CA GLU A 165 -1.70 -21.73 3.57
C GLU A 165 -2.24 -21.14 4.88
N VAL A 166 -3.39 -20.49 4.83
CA VAL A 166 -4.04 -19.90 6.01
C VAL A 166 -4.54 -20.99 6.98
N LEU A 167 -5.14 -22.07 6.43
CA LEU A 167 -5.58 -23.21 7.23
C LEU A 167 -4.40 -23.92 7.89
N GLU A 168 -3.37 -24.26 7.12
CA GLU A 168 -2.17 -24.92 7.63
C GLU A 168 -1.53 -24.12 8.77
N SER A 169 -1.38 -22.79 8.56
CA SER A 169 -0.85 -21.90 9.58
C SER A 169 -1.71 -21.90 10.84
N SER A 170 -3.03 -21.84 10.70
CA SER A 170 -3.93 -21.84 11.84
C SER A 170 -3.95 -23.19 12.56
N MET A 171 -3.99 -24.31 11.80
CA MET A 171 -4.04 -25.65 12.39
C MET A 171 -2.73 -26.01 13.09
N SER A 172 -1.57 -25.68 12.51
CA SER A 172 -0.27 -25.91 13.16
C SER A 172 -0.10 -25.14 14.46
N MET A 173 -0.70 -23.95 14.56
CA MET A 173 -0.67 -23.12 15.77
C MET A 173 -1.72 -23.52 16.83
N LEU A 174 -2.77 -24.26 16.45
CA LEU A 174 -3.88 -24.57 17.34
C LEU A 174 -3.46 -25.42 18.53
N TYR A 175 -2.52 -26.33 18.33
CA TYR A 175 -1.99 -27.23 19.35
C TYR A 175 -0.49 -27.06 19.57
N ALA A 176 0.07 -25.93 19.13
CA ALA A 176 1.50 -25.67 19.31
C ALA A 176 1.85 -25.53 20.80
N ASP A 177 2.92 -26.17 21.20
CA ASP A 177 3.48 -26.04 22.55
C ASP A 177 4.09 -24.65 22.77
N TYR A 178 4.12 -24.23 24.03
CA TYR A 178 4.83 -23.02 24.40
C TYR A 178 6.34 -23.23 24.27
N VAL A 179 7.00 -22.22 23.73
CA VAL A 179 8.46 -22.18 23.66
C VAL A 179 8.98 -21.36 24.82
N ASP A 180 9.93 -21.91 25.58
CA ASP A 180 10.61 -21.20 26.66
C ASP A 180 11.32 -19.94 26.16
N ALA A 181 11.38 -18.92 27.02
CA ALA A 181 12.14 -17.71 26.71
C ALA A 181 13.60 -18.06 26.46
N CYS A 182 14.09 -17.72 25.29
CA CYS A 182 15.48 -18.04 24.88
C CYS A 182 16.02 -16.98 23.94
N GLN A 183 17.35 -16.93 23.85
CA GLN A 183 18.05 -16.11 22.87
C GLN A 183 18.56 -17.01 21.75
N LYS A 184 18.03 -16.83 20.53
CA LYS A 184 18.41 -17.62 19.35
C LYS A 184 18.59 -16.70 18.15
N PRO A 185 19.47 -17.07 17.18
CA PRO A 185 19.51 -16.40 15.90
C PRO A 185 18.18 -16.53 15.16
N VAL A 186 17.72 -15.42 14.58
CA VAL A 186 16.48 -15.39 13.79
C VAL A 186 16.83 -15.09 12.33
N VAL A 187 16.39 -15.95 11.44
CA VAL A 187 16.51 -15.75 10.00
C VAL A 187 15.15 -15.32 9.45
N LEU A 188 15.10 -14.13 8.89
CA LEU A 188 13.88 -13.58 8.26
C LEU A 188 13.94 -13.82 6.76
N ALA A 189 12.90 -14.44 6.21
CA ALA A 189 12.73 -14.57 4.78
C ALA A 189 12.20 -13.27 4.16
N ASN A 190 12.35 -13.10 2.86
CA ASN A 190 11.88 -11.93 2.12
C ASN A 190 10.34 -11.78 2.06
N LYS A 191 9.60 -12.75 2.54
CA LYS A 191 8.13 -12.74 2.64
C LYS A 191 7.60 -12.18 3.96
N PHE A 192 8.51 -11.73 4.81
CA PHE A 192 8.17 -11.19 6.13
C PHE A 192 7.53 -9.79 6.01
#